data_c3bc05eedee20c9bf3224b76ba351ff1
#
_entry.id   c3bc05eedee20c9bf3224b76ba351ff1
#
_cell.length_a   1.000
_cell.length_b   1.000
_cell.length_c   1.000
_cell.angle_alpha   90.00
_cell.angle_beta   90.00
_cell.angle_gamma   90.00
#
_symmetry.space_group_name_H-M   'P 1'
#
loop_
_entity.id
_entity.type
_entity.pdbx_description
1 polymer ?
#
loop_
_entity_poly.entity_id
_entity_poly.type
_entity_poly.pdbx_seq_one_letter_code
_entity_poly.pdbx_strand_id
1 'polypeptide(L)'
;MSNRGKLKPGKPTPILTVPESIERPEYVWKDEVQEGIGEPYVQSPEVIEKMREACKIAANALKEAGKAVQPGVTTDYVDRVAHEYMCDHGAYPSTLGYRGFP
;
A
#
# COMPACT_ATOMS: atom_id res chain seq x y z
N MET A 1 28.77 19.48 -14.05
CA MET A 1 28.14 18.18 -14.08
C MET A 1 26.73 18.29 -14.65
N SER A 2 26.40 17.47 -15.62
CA SER A 2 25.09 17.58 -16.23
C SER A 2 24.02 17.03 -15.30
N ASN A 3 22.79 17.57 -15.40
CA ASN A 3 21.62 17.06 -14.67
C ASN A 3 21.04 15.80 -15.33
N ARG A 4 21.83 15.18 -16.22
CA ARG A 4 21.45 13.96 -16.89
C ARG A 4 21.20 12.87 -15.85
N GLY A 5 20.04 12.28 -15.84
CA GLY A 5 19.63 11.27 -14.88
C GLY A 5 18.77 11.77 -13.72
N LYS A 6 18.65 13.08 -13.51
CA LYS A 6 17.66 13.59 -12.57
C LYS A 6 16.28 13.60 -13.23
N LEU A 7 15.44 12.72 -12.75
CA LEU A 7 14.05 12.69 -13.20
C LEU A 7 13.27 13.82 -12.52
N LYS A 8 12.49 14.53 -13.31
CA LYS A 8 11.55 15.50 -12.75
C LYS A 8 10.26 14.78 -12.38
N PRO A 9 9.61 15.17 -11.26
CA PRO A 9 8.31 14.60 -10.94
C PRO A 9 7.32 14.79 -12.08
N GLY A 10 6.64 13.73 -12.44
CA GLY A 10 5.54 13.81 -13.39
C GLY A 10 4.28 14.34 -12.71
N LYS A 11 3.19 14.34 -13.45
CA LYS A 11 1.88 14.70 -12.90
C LYS A 11 1.23 13.44 -12.34
N PRO A 12 1.02 13.35 -11.01
CA PRO A 12 0.40 12.18 -10.42
C PRO A 12 -1.08 12.08 -10.84
N THR A 13 -1.57 10.85 -10.91
CA THR A 13 -2.99 10.58 -11.09
C THR A 13 -3.75 10.89 -9.80
N PRO A 14 -5.08 11.07 -9.85
CA PRO A 14 -5.88 11.19 -8.64
C PRO A 14 -5.70 10.00 -7.71
N ILE A 15 -5.92 10.23 -6.41
CA ILE A 15 -5.85 9.19 -5.39
C ILE A 15 -6.78 8.04 -5.76
N LEU A 16 -6.25 6.82 -5.73
CA LEU A 16 -7.03 5.63 -6.04
C LEU A 16 -8.04 5.33 -4.94
N THR A 17 -9.18 4.81 -5.32
CA THR A 17 -10.24 4.48 -4.38
C THR A 17 -10.06 3.07 -3.81
N VAL A 18 -10.66 2.86 -2.63
CA VAL A 18 -10.71 1.55 -1.98
C VAL A 18 -12.18 1.19 -1.80
N PRO A 19 -12.59 -0.05 -2.15
CA PRO A 19 -13.97 -0.48 -1.95
C PRO A 19 -14.42 -0.29 -0.50
N GLU A 20 -15.68 0.12 -0.31
CA GLU A 20 -16.23 0.40 1.02
C GLU A 20 -16.30 -0.84 1.91
N SER A 21 -16.35 -2.03 1.31
CA SER A 21 -16.34 -3.29 2.04
C SER A 21 -15.04 -3.58 2.78
N ILE A 22 -13.95 -2.90 2.43
CA ILE A 22 -12.66 -3.06 3.08
C ILE A 22 -12.57 -2.10 4.27
N GLU A 23 -12.29 -2.65 5.46
CA GLU A 23 -12.13 -1.87 6.67
C GLU A 23 -10.93 -0.94 6.57
N ARG A 24 -11.13 0.33 6.97
CA ARG A 24 -10.07 1.33 6.96
C ARG A 24 -9.31 1.31 8.28
N PRO A 25 -7.97 1.50 8.22
CA PRO A 25 -7.20 1.73 9.44
C PRO A 25 -7.60 3.05 10.11
N GLU A 26 -7.34 3.15 11.42
CA GLU A 26 -7.69 4.35 12.21
C GLU A 26 -7.11 5.64 11.66
N TYR A 27 -5.89 5.60 11.12
CA TYR A 27 -5.21 6.80 10.65
C TYR A 27 -5.90 7.47 9.45
N VAL A 28 -6.83 6.78 8.78
CA VAL A 28 -7.63 7.36 7.69
C VAL A 28 -8.57 8.42 8.24
N TRP A 29 -9.03 8.24 9.47
CA TRP A 29 -10.00 9.12 10.12
C TRP A 29 -9.36 10.11 11.09
N LYS A 30 -8.10 9.93 11.43
CA LYS A 30 -7.38 10.73 12.43
C LYS A 30 -6.14 11.38 11.81
N ASP A 31 -5.87 12.63 12.21
CA ASP A 31 -4.69 13.36 11.78
C ASP A 31 -3.39 12.79 12.38
N GLU A 32 -3.50 12.10 13.51
CA GLU A 32 -2.36 11.51 14.21
C GLU A 32 -2.42 9.99 14.18
N VAL A 33 -1.26 9.38 13.93
CA VAL A 33 -1.10 7.93 14.02
C VAL A 33 -0.73 7.60 15.47
N GLN A 34 -1.56 6.77 16.12
CA GLN A 34 -1.18 6.23 17.41
C GLN A 34 -0.17 5.11 17.20
N GLU A 35 1.01 5.29 17.78
CA GLU A 35 1.98 4.21 17.89
C GLU A 35 1.36 3.08 18.72
N GLY A 36 1.75 1.83 18.47
CA GLY A 36 1.19 0.63 19.12
C GLY A 36 1.50 0.52 20.59
N ILE A 37 1.08 1.51 21.39
CA ILE A 37 1.32 1.55 22.83
C ILE A 37 0.36 0.57 23.52
N GLY A 38 0.91 -0.39 24.22
CA GLY A 38 0.13 -1.36 25.00
C GLY A 38 -0.24 -2.63 24.25
N GLU A 39 0.12 -2.77 22.98
CA GLU A 39 -0.09 -4.02 22.27
C GLU A 39 0.99 -5.05 22.66
N PRO A 40 0.60 -6.31 22.91
CA PRO A 40 1.57 -7.35 23.24
C PRO A 40 2.41 -7.71 22.02
N TYR A 41 3.70 -7.99 22.24
CA TYR A 41 4.57 -8.51 21.18
C TYR A 41 4.20 -9.94 20.79
N VAL A 42 3.71 -10.72 21.75
CA VAL A 42 3.27 -12.10 21.50
C VAL A 42 1.79 -12.06 21.15
N GLN A 43 1.47 -12.49 19.94
CA GLN A 43 0.12 -12.44 19.42
C GLN A 43 -0.58 -13.79 19.54
N SER A 44 -1.92 -13.77 19.56
CA SER A 44 -2.72 -15.00 19.59
C SER A 44 -2.61 -15.77 18.24
N PRO A 45 -2.89 -17.09 18.24
CA PRO A 45 -2.89 -17.86 17.00
C PRO A 45 -3.80 -17.28 15.91
N GLU A 46 -4.94 -16.73 16.28
CA GLU A 46 -5.90 -16.11 15.34
C GLU A 46 -5.30 -14.88 14.68
N VAL A 47 -4.62 -14.03 15.45
CA VAL A 47 -3.94 -12.83 14.92
C VAL A 47 -2.78 -13.23 14.02
N ILE A 48 -2.01 -14.25 14.41
CA ILE A 48 -0.90 -14.76 13.59
C ILE A 48 -1.41 -15.26 12.25
N GLU A 49 -2.54 -15.95 12.21
CA GLU A 49 -3.11 -16.44 10.95
C GLU A 49 -3.57 -15.29 10.04
N LYS A 50 -4.18 -14.27 10.61
CA LYS A 50 -4.55 -13.06 9.86
C LYS A 50 -3.32 -12.36 9.30
N MET A 51 -2.23 -12.30 10.07
CA MET A 51 -0.97 -11.73 9.60
C MET A 51 -0.37 -12.54 8.46
N ARG A 52 -0.47 -13.87 8.51
CA ARG A 52 -0.01 -14.73 7.41
C ARG A 52 -0.76 -14.45 6.12
N GLU A 53 -2.07 -14.30 6.21
CA GLU A 53 -2.89 -13.96 5.04
C GLU A 53 -2.51 -12.58 4.48
N ALA A 54 -2.37 -11.58 5.36
CA ALA A 54 -1.96 -10.24 4.95
C ALA A 54 -0.57 -10.26 4.29
N CYS A 55 0.38 -11.02 4.83
CA CYS A 55 1.72 -11.15 4.27
C CYS A 55 1.71 -11.82 2.90
N LYS A 56 0.87 -12.84 2.69
CA LYS A 56 0.71 -13.46 1.37
C LYS A 56 0.20 -12.47 0.34
N ILE A 57 -0.80 -11.69 0.70
CA ILE A 57 -1.36 -10.65 -0.17
C ILE A 57 -0.28 -9.63 -0.52
N ALA A 58 0.47 -9.15 0.47
CA ALA A 58 1.55 -8.19 0.26
C ALA A 58 2.65 -8.75 -0.65
N ALA A 59 3.08 -9.98 -0.42
CA ALA A 59 4.11 -10.64 -1.23
C ALA A 59 3.65 -10.81 -2.68
N ASN A 60 2.41 -11.21 -2.88
CA ASN A 60 1.86 -11.38 -4.23
C ASN A 60 1.62 -10.04 -4.93
N ALA A 61 1.21 -9.01 -4.19
CA ALA A 61 1.09 -7.65 -4.73
C ALA A 61 2.45 -7.15 -5.23
N LEU A 62 3.52 -7.41 -4.48
CA LEU A 62 4.87 -7.06 -4.89
C LEU A 62 5.29 -7.79 -6.17
N LYS A 63 4.95 -9.08 -6.29
CA LYS A 63 5.23 -9.86 -7.50
C LYS A 63 4.49 -9.31 -8.70
N GLU A 64 3.22 -8.97 -8.55
CA GLU A 64 2.42 -8.39 -9.64
C GLU A 64 2.96 -7.01 -10.05
N ALA A 65 3.32 -6.18 -9.08
CA ALA A 65 3.95 -4.90 -9.36
C ALA A 65 5.27 -5.09 -10.13
N GLY A 66 6.09 -6.07 -9.73
CA GLY A 66 7.33 -6.38 -10.40
C GLY A 66 7.13 -6.80 -11.86
N LYS A 67 6.10 -7.58 -12.14
CA LYS A 67 5.74 -7.97 -13.52
C LYS A 67 5.33 -6.78 -14.38
N ALA A 68 4.77 -5.75 -13.76
CA ALA A 68 4.32 -4.54 -14.46
C ALA A 68 5.47 -3.60 -14.81
N VAL A 69 6.63 -3.76 -14.19
CA VAL A 69 7.80 -2.90 -14.46
C VAL A 69 8.38 -3.25 -15.81
N GLN A 70 8.21 -2.35 -16.75
CA GLN A 70 8.72 -2.49 -18.13
C GLN A 70 9.09 -1.11 -18.67
N PRO A 71 9.97 -1.05 -19.68
CA PRO A 71 10.24 0.22 -20.32
C PRO A 71 8.96 0.86 -20.88
N GLY A 72 8.78 2.15 -20.62
CA GLY A 72 7.61 2.90 -21.11
C GLY A 72 6.45 2.98 -20.14
N VAL A 73 6.44 2.21 -19.04
CA VAL A 73 5.39 2.32 -18.03
C VAL A 73 5.75 3.41 -17.01
N THR A 74 4.73 4.00 -16.40
CA THR A 74 4.91 4.99 -15.34
C THR A 74 4.95 4.32 -13.97
N THR A 75 5.49 5.02 -12.98
CA THR A 75 5.42 4.56 -11.59
C THR A 75 3.99 4.55 -11.08
N ASP A 76 3.14 5.47 -11.55
CA ASP A 76 1.70 5.46 -11.28
C ASP A 76 1.04 4.15 -11.72
N TYR A 77 1.42 3.64 -12.88
CA TYR A 77 0.87 2.37 -13.38
C TYR A 77 1.26 1.20 -12.47
N VAL A 78 2.53 1.15 -12.05
CA VAL A 78 3.02 0.11 -11.13
C VAL A 78 2.31 0.19 -9.78
N ASP A 79 2.13 1.40 -9.26
CA ASP A 79 1.37 1.65 -8.03
C ASP A 79 -0.08 1.17 -8.16
N ARG A 80 -0.73 1.48 -9.27
CA ARG A 80 -2.10 1.03 -9.53
C ARG A 80 -2.22 -0.49 -9.53
N VAL A 81 -1.27 -1.19 -10.14
CA VAL A 81 -1.26 -2.66 -10.18
C VAL A 81 -1.21 -3.23 -8.77
N ALA A 82 -0.33 -2.71 -7.91
CA ALA A 82 -0.24 -3.14 -6.52
C ALA A 82 -1.51 -2.79 -5.73
N HIS A 83 -2.02 -1.58 -5.90
CA HIS A 83 -3.22 -1.11 -5.22
C HIS A 83 -4.44 -1.98 -5.57
N GLU A 84 -4.68 -2.19 -6.85
CA GLU A 84 -5.82 -3.00 -7.31
C GLU A 84 -5.70 -4.45 -6.86
N TYR A 85 -4.49 -5.02 -6.89
CA TYR A 85 -4.29 -6.38 -6.39
C TYR A 85 -4.67 -6.50 -4.92
N MET A 86 -4.19 -5.58 -4.08
CA MET A 86 -4.51 -5.61 -2.64
C MET A 86 -6.01 -5.44 -2.40
N CYS A 87 -6.65 -4.49 -3.08
CA CYS A 87 -8.09 -4.27 -2.94
C CYS A 87 -8.91 -5.47 -3.42
N ASP A 88 -8.52 -6.10 -4.52
CA ASP A 88 -9.20 -7.28 -5.05
C ASP A 88 -9.14 -8.47 -4.08
N HIS A 89 -8.14 -8.50 -3.22
CA HIS A 89 -7.97 -9.52 -2.18
C HIS A 89 -8.47 -9.08 -0.81
N GLY A 90 -9.21 -7.98 -0.74
CA GLY A 90 -9.84 -7.50 0.49
C GLY A 90 -8.89 -6.80 1.46
N ALA A 91 -7.70 -6.42 1.00
CA ALA A 91 -6.70 -5.77 1.83
C ALA A 91 -6.66 -4.27 1.57
N TYR A 92 -6.46 -3.48 2.63
CA TYR A 92 -6.28 -2.04 2.53
C TYR A 92 -4.81 -1.73 2.24
N PRO A 93 -4.49 -0.92 1.20
CA PRO A 93 -3.12 -0.48 0.95
C PRO A 93 -2.64 0.43 2.08
N SER A 94 -1.82 -0.09 2.97
CA SER A 94 -1.53 0.52 4.27
C SER A 94 -0.88 1.89 4.22
N THR A 95 -0.19 2.22 3.14
CA THR A 95 0.42 3.55 2.99
C THR A 95 -0.58 4.64 2.62
N LEU A 96 -1.73 4.26 2.04
CA LEU A 96 -2.74 5.23 1.60
C LEU A 96 -3.36 5.95 2.80
N GLY A 97 -3.19 7.26 2.85
CA GLY A 97 -3.67 8.08 3.95
C GLY A 97 -2.80 8.06 5.20
N TYR A 98 -1.71 7.26 5.20
CA TYR A 98 -0.80 7.24 6.33
C TYR A 98 0.12 8.45 6.27
N ARG A 99 0.06 9.30 7.30
CA ARG A 99 0.89 10.51 7.41
C ARG A 99 0.87 11.37 6.14
N GLY A 100 -0.30 11.46 5.49
CA GLY A 100 -0.47 12.29 4.30
C GLY A 100 -0.03 11.67 2.99
N PHE A 101 0.34 10.40 2.95
CA PHE A 101 0.62 9.72 1.69
C PHE A 101 -0.64 9.59 0.83
N PRO A 102 -0.55 9.96 -0.46
CA PRO A 102 -1.67 9.83 -1.39
C PRO A 102 -1.94 8.38 -1.79
#